data_373512dc509ff09d42bc06dbe1a9c182
#
_entry.id   373512dc509ff09d42bc06dbe1a9c182
#
_cell.length_a   1.000
_cell.length_b   1.000
_cell.length_c   1.000
_cell.angle_alpha   90.00
_cell.angle_beta   90.00
_cell.angle_gamma   90.00
#
_symmetry.space_group_name_H-M   'P 1'
#
loop_
_entity.id
_entity.type
_entity.pdbx_description
1 polymer ?
#
loop_
_entity_poly.entity_id
_entity_poly.type
_entity_poly.pdbx_seq_one_letter_code
_entity_poly.pdbx_strand_id
1 'polypeptide(L)'
;KKLLLDLVARADIVVEDFPPGYLAEGGIGYETLIEKRSKLILVSVSGFGQDGPYAKYKTTDLIGNAMGGLLYISGDPKMTPCNPPETQSFYYASLFASYGVMLALWQRETRGIGAWIDASVQASMALHEHVAFNYSAEGRVMKRAGSQHQHNAPANLFKCKNGYIALFVTQTHWPLLLKVWEDHAPELDDPKWVNSNLR
;
A
#
# COMPACT_ATOMS: atom_id res chain seq x y z
N LYS A 1 27.01 9.83 18.06
CA LYS A 1 27.52 8.72 17.24
C LYS A 1 27.89 7.51 18.08
N LYS A 2 28.83 7.62 19.06
CA LYS A 2 29.28 6.49 19.88
C LYS A 2 28.09 5.77 20.56
N LEU A 3 27.21 6.51 21.26
CA LEU A 3 26.05 5.94 21.94
C LEU A 3 25.15 5.14 20.97
N LEU A 4 24.89 5.64 19.75
CA LEU A 4 24.11 4.94 18.76
C LEU A 4 24.78 3.61 18.35
N LEU A 5 26.09 3.61 18.10
CA LEU A 5 26.81 2.39 17.75
C LEU A 5 26.82 1.36 18.90
N ASP A 6 26.89 1.82 20.14
CA ASP A 6 26.79 0.95 21.32
C ASP A 6 25.38 0.33 21.46
N LEU A 7 24.33 1.06 21.08
CA LEU A 7 22.94 0.54 21.03
C LEU A 7 22.77 -0.45 19.87
N VAL A 8 23.28 -0.13 18.68
CA VAL A 8 23.20 -1.00 17.51
C VAL A 8 23.87 -2.35 17.76
N ALA A 9 24.99 -2.38 18.49
CA ALA A 9 25.66 -3.64 18.85
C ALA A 9 24.76 -4.63 19.61
N ARG A 10 23.67 -4.15 20.22
CA ARG A 10 22.68 -4.94 20.97
C ARG A 10 21.33 -5.06 20.29
N ALA A 11 21.12 -4.31 19.20
CA ALA A 11 19.86 -4.32 18.47
C ALA A 11 19.82 -5.43 17.42
N ASP A 12 18.68 -6.01 17.22
CA ASP A 12 18.42 -6.94 16.12
C ASP A 12 17.97 -6.21 14.85
N ILE A 13 17.21 -5.14 15.04
CA ILE A 13 16.62 -4.33 13.99
C ILE A 13 16.85 -2.86 14.33
N VAL A 14 17.22 -2.08 13.34
CA VAL A 14 17.27 -0.61 13.41
C VAL A 14 16.32 -0.06 12.37
N VAL A 15 15.43 0.83 12.78
CA VAL A 15 14.50 1.53 11.89
C VAL A 15 14.86 3.00 11.86
N GLU A 16 14.91 3.59 10.70
CA GLU A 16 15.17 5.02 10.50
C GLU A 16 14.28 5.59 9.40
N ASP A 17 14.00 6.89 9.47
CA ASP A 17 13.20 7.65 8.52
C ASP A 17 13.86 8.98 8.12
N PHE A 18 15.20 9.01 8.18
CA PHE A 18 15.98 10.17 7.78
C PHE A 18 16.01 10.33 6.25
N PRO A 19 16.37 11.52 5.75
CA PRO A 19 16.64 11.69 4.33
C PRO A 19 17.70 10.71 3.83
N PRO A 20 17.54 10.15 2.61
CA PRO A 20 18.51 9.23 2.02
C PRO A 20 19.95 9.76 2.08
N GLY A 21 20.86 8.92 2.55
CA GLY A 21 22.27 9.27 2.71
C GLY A 21 22.63 9.91 4.06
N TYR A 22 21.67 10.38 4.86
CA TYR A 22 21.93 11.09 6.11
C TYR A 22 22.80 10.28 7.10
N LEU A 23 22.48 9.00 7.31
CA LEU A 23 23.27 8.14 8.18
C LEU A 23 24.70 7.92 7.63
N ALA A 24 24.85 7.74 6.33
CA ALA A 24 26.13 7.54 5.67
C ALA A 24 27.02 8.80 5.75
N GLU A 25 26.45 10.00 5.52
CA GLU A 25 27.13 11.28 5.68
C GLU A 25 27.58 11.49 7.14
N GLY A 26 26.77 11.02 8.10
CA GLY A 26 27.15 10.98 9.53
C GLY A 26 28.21 9.92 9.87
N GLY A 27 28.65 9.09 8.92
CA GLY A 27 29.56 7.98 9.10
C GLY A 27 29.00 6.87 9.98
N ILE A 28 27.69 6.64 9.90
CA ILE A 28 26.92 5.58 10.56
C ILE A 28 25.96 4.91 9.55
N GLY A 29 26.37 4.85 8.28
CA GLY A 29 25.63 4.14 7.24
C GLY A 29 25.64 2.62 7.47
N TYR A 30 24.89 1.91 6.62
CA TYR A 30 24.69 0.46 6.74
C TYR A 30 26.00 -0.31 6.89
N GLU A 31 27.02 -0.03 6.09
CA GLU A 31 28.32 -0.70 6.16
C GLU A 31 28.98 -0.57 7.53
N THR A 32 28.92 0.63 8.14
CA THR A 32 29.45 0.86 9.50
C THR A 32 28.64 0.13 10.56
N LEU A 33 27.32 0.04 10.35
CA LEU A 33 26.43 -0.64 11.32
C LEU A 33 26.63 -2.16 11.31
N ILE A 34 26.83 -2.77 10.14
CA ILE A 34 27.06 -4.22 10.03
C ILE A 34 28.43 -4.65 10.56
N GLU A 35 29.43 -3.76 10.60
CA GLU A 35 30.69 -4.01 11.30
C GLU A 35 30.47 -4.21 12.80
N LYS A 36 29.48 -3.55 13.39
CA LYS A 36 29.10 -3.71 14.81
C LYS A 36 28.19 -4.91 15.07
N ARG A 37 27.33 -5.20 14.11
CA ARG A 37 26.39 -6.31 14.18
C ARG A 37 26.19 -6.92 12.79
N SER A 38 26.96 -7.94 12.45
CA SER A 38 26.97 -8.54 11.10
C SER A 38 25.63 -9.10 10.62
N LYS A 39 24.71 -9.41 11.55
CA LYS A 39 23.35 -9.91 11.26
C LYS A 39 22.26 -8.84 11.48
N LEU A 40 22.66 -7.57 11.48
CA LEU A 40 21.72 -6.46 11.66
C LEU A 40 20.71 -6.42 10.50
N ILE A 41 19.47 -6.10 10.83
CA ILE A 41 18.44 -5.70 9.88
C ILE A 41 18.28 -4.20 10.00
N LEU A 42 18.63 -3.45 8.94
CA LEU A 42 18.36 -2.02 8.84
C LEU A 42 17.11 -1.81 8.00
N VAL A 43 16.21 -0.96 8.47
CA VAL A 43 15.00 -0.55 7.75
C VAL A 43 15.05 0.96 7.55
N SER A 44 15.13 1.40 6.31
CA SER A 44 15.08 2.80 5.93
C SER A 44 13.73 3.09 5.28
N VAL A 45 12.91 3.93 5.93
CA VAL A 45 11.61 4.34 5.39
C VAL A 45 11.75 5.75 4.84
N SER A 46 11.57 5.92 3.53
CA SER A 46 11.72 7.22 2.90
C SER A 46 10.61 7.49 1.88
N GLY A 47 10.47 8.73 1.45
CA GLY A 47 9.42 9.11 0.50
C GLY A 47 9.49 8.38 -0.83
N PHE A 48 10.71 8.23 -1.36
CA PHE A 48 10.94 7.75 -2.73
C PHE A 48 12.02 6.68 -2.84
N GLY A 49 12.46 6.09 -1.72
CA GLY A 49 13.56 5.13 -1.69
C GLY A 49 14.91 5.79 -1.47
N GLN A 50 15.92 4.95 -1.28
CA GLN A 50 17.29 5.39 -0.98
C GLN A 50 18.05 5.85 -2.25
N ASP A 51 17.58 5.45 -3.44
CA ASP A 51 18.18 5.80 -4.72
C ASP A 51 17.12 6.27 -5.74
N GLY A 52 17.56 6.60 -6.96
CA GLY A 52 16.69 7.03 -8.04
C GLY A 52 16.48 8.55 -8.11
N PRO A 53 15.76 9.01 -9.16
CA PRO A 53 15.67 10.44 -9.49
C PRO A 53 14.92 11.28 -8.45
N TYR A 54 14.07 10.68 -7.65
CA TYR A 54 13.25 11.35 -6.63
C TYR A 54 13.74 11.15 -5.19
N ALA A 55 14.80 10.38 -4.97
CA ALA A 55 15.26 10.02 -3.61
C ALA A 55 15.47 11.24 -2.70
N LYS A 56 15.93 12.36 -3.23
CA LYS A 56 16.17 13.59 -2.47
C LYS A 56 14.96 14.51 -2.32
N TYR A 57 13.80 14.14 -2.87
CA TYR A 57 12.59 14.94 -2.76
C TYR A 57 11.96 14.76 -1.38
N LYS A 58 11.39 15.85 -0.86
CA LYS A 58 10.59 15.80 0.36
C LYS A 58 9.23 15.18 0.06
N THR A 59 8.74 14.41 0.99
CA THR A 59 7.40 13.83 0.91
C THR A 59 6.55 14.21 2.11
N THR A 60 5.24 14.19 1.89
CA THR A 60 4.19 14.22 2.90
C THR A 60 3.20 13.13 2.53
N ASP A 61 2.22 12.84 3.40
CA ASP A 61 1.17 11.87 3.07
C ASP A 61 0.46 12.22 1.75
N LEU A 62 0.11 13.49 1.55
CA LEU A 62 -0.53 13.96 0.32
C LEU A 62 0.34 13.68 -0.93
N ILE A 63 1.65 13.93 -0.83
CA ILE A 63 2.59 13.67 -1.93
C ILE A 63 2.71 12.17 -2.17
N GLY A 64 2.79 11.36 -1.11
CA GLY A 64 2.84 9.90 -1.20
C GLY A 64 1.59 9.35 -1.90
N ASN A 65 0.40 9.79 -1.51
CA ASN A 65 -0.87 9.40 -2.13
C ASN A 65 -0.97 9.86 -3.59
N ALA A 66 -0.47 11.06 -3.91
CA ALA A 66 -0.47 11.59 -5.28
C ALA A 66 0.48 10.80 -6.19
N MET A 67 1.72 10.63 -5.77
CA MET A 67 2.77 9.97 -6.55
C MET A 67 2.58 8.45 -6.64
N GLY A 68 1.91 7.85 -5.67
CA GLY A 68 1.51 6.44 -5.70
C GLY A 68 0.22 6.17 -6.48
N GLY A 69 -0.51 7.23 -6.89
CA GLY A 69 -1.72 7.13 -7.72
C GLY A 69 -3.04 7.09 -6.96
N LEU A 70 -3.04 6.86 -5.65
CA LEU A 70 -4.27 6.77 -4.86
C LEU A 70 -5.09 8.05 -4.93
N LEU A 71 -4.45 9.21 -4.83
CA LEU A 71 -5.13 10.51 -4.91
C LEU A 71 -5.84 10.68 -6.25
N TYR A 72 -5.26 10.20 -7.34
CA TYR A 72 -5.86 10.31 -8.67
C TYR A 72 -7.18 9.56 -8.81
N ILE A 73 -7.30 8.39 -8.18
CA ILE A 73 -8.50 7.54 -8.25
C ILE A 73 -9.52 7.82 -7.13
N SER A 74 -9.16 8.67 -6.14
CA SER A 74 -10.01 8.94 -4.98
C SER A 74 -10.95 10.12 -5.21
N GLY A 75 -12.24 9.93 -4.90
CA GLY A 75 -13.26 10.97 -4.91
C GLY A 75 -14.27 10.88 -6.06
N ASP A 76 -15.15 11.86 -6.13
CA ASP A 76 -16.17 11.97 -7.18
C ASP A 76 -15.52 12.31 -8.54
N PRO A 77 -15.93 11.65 -9.66
CA PRO A 77 -15.42 11.94 -11.00
C PRO A 77 -15.54 13.41 -11.44
N LYS A 78 -16.55 14.10 -10.93
CA LYS A 78 -16.86 15.51 -11.29
C LYS A 78 -16.19 16.54 -10.39
N MET A 79 -15.52 16.08 -9.33
CA MET A 79 -14.88 16.95 -8.34
C MET A 79 -13.36 16.80 -8.36
N THR A 80 -12.67 17.69 -7.64
CA THR A 80 -11.25 17.55 -7.38
C THR A 80 -10.94 16.25 -6.62
N PRO A 81 -9.75 15.66 -6.80
CA PRO A 81 -9.33 14.50 -6.02
C PRO A 81 -9.47 14.74 -4.52
N CYS A 82 -9.89 13.72 -3.80
CA CYS A 82 -10.03 13.76 -2.34
C CYS A 82 -8.91 12.95 -1.69
N ASN A 83 -8.12 13.58 -0.82
CA ASN A 83 -7.11 12.84 -0.07
C ASN A 83 -7.81 11.92 0.96
N PRO A 84 -7.46 10.63 1.02
CA PRO A 84 -7.96 9.77 2.07
C PRO A 84 -7.64 10.34 3.47
N PRO A 85 -8.47 10.04 4.48
CA PRO A 85 -8.24 10.53 5.83
C PRO A 85 -6.96 9.93 6.43
N GLU A 86 -6.40 10.63 7.39
CA GLU A 86 -5.18 10.26 8.12
C GLU A 86 -3.95 10.15 7.20
N THR A 87 -2.97 9.33 7.57
CA THR A 87 -1.67 9.22 6.89
C THR A 87 -1.54 7.89 6.15
N GLN A 88 -2.43 7.64 5.19
CA GLN A 88 -2.54 6.36 4.50
C GLN A 88 -1.24 5.91 3.85
N SER A 89 -0.52 6.82 3.19
CA SER A 89 0.72 6.47 2.50
C SER A 89 1.81 5.97 3.46
N PHE A 90 1.88 6.53 4.67
CA PHE A 90 2.82 6.08 5.69
C PHE A 90 2.41 4.76 6.32
N TYR A 91 1.10 4.49 6.49
CA TYR A 91 0.63 3.18 6.95
C TYR A 91 1.01 2.08 5.95
N TYR A 92 0.82 2.31 4.65
CA TYR A 92 1.23 1.36 3.63
C TYR A 92 2.74 1.13 3.61
N ALA A 93 3.54 2.19 3.68
CA ALA A 93 5.00 2.06 3.75
C ALA A 93 5.43 1.25 4.99
N SER A 94 4.83 1.53 6.16
CA SER A 94 5.11 0.81 7.39
C SER A 94 4.72 -0.67 7.31
N LEU A 95 3.60 -0.99 6.66
CA LEU A 95 3.16 -2.36 6.44
C LEU A 95 4.15 -3.13 5.56
N PHE A 96 4.57 -2.54 4.42
CA PHE A 96 5.56 -3.16 3.54
C PHE A 96 6.94 -3.28 4.20
N ALA A 97 7.35 -2.28 4.98
CA ALA A 97 8.56 -2.35 5.79
C ALA A 97 8.49 -3.54 6.78
N SER A 98 7.33 -3.74 7.42
CA SER A 98 7.11 -4.86 8.34
C SER A 98 7.19 -6.22 7.64
N TYR A 99 6.64 -6.36 6.44
CA TYR A 99 6.82 -7.57 5.64
C TYR A 99 8.29 -7.80 5.29
N GLY A 100 9.01 -6.75 4.89
CA GLY A 100 10.44 -6.82 4.64
C GLY A 100 11.22 -7.31 5.88
N VAL A 101 10.88 -6.79 7.06
CA VAL A 101 11.48 -7.23 8.34
C VAL A 101 11.24 -8.72 8.58
N MET A 102 10.02 -9.21 8.40
CA MET A 102 9.71 -10.62 8.60
C MET A 102 10.48 -11.52 7.63
N LEU A 103 10.62 -11.13 6.37
CA LEU A 103 11.43 -11.84 5.39
C LEU A 103 12.92 -11.80 5.75
N ALA A 104 13.43 -10.67 6.22
CA ALA A 104 14.82 -10.52 6.66
C ALA A 104 15.12 -11.35 7.92
N LEU A 105 14.17 -11.44 8.86
CA LEU A 105 14.26 -12.32 10.02
C LEU A 105 14.33 -13.79 9.60
N TRP A 106 13.45 -14.23 8.71
CA TRP A 106 13.50 -15.56 8.14
C TRP A 106 14.84 -15.85 7.45
N GLN A 107 15.36 -14.91 6.64
CA GLN A 107 16.66 -15.02 5.99
C GLN A 107 17.80 -15.13 7.03
N ARG A 108 17.74 -14.32 8.07
CA ARG A 108 18.71 -14.33 9.16
C ARG A 108 18.75 -15.68 9.89
N GLU A 109 17.59 -16.26 10.19
CA GLU A 109 17.51 -17.55 10.88
C GLU A 109 17.95 -18.71 9.99
N THR A 110 17.67 -18.67 8.71
CA THR A 110 17.99 -19.78 7.79
C THR A 110 19.38 -19.67 7.18
N ARG A 111 19.89 -18.47 6.95
CA ARG A 111 21.16 -18.22 6.25
C ARG A 111 22.21 -17.50 7.09
N GLY A 112 21.85 -16.98 8.25
CA GLY A 112 22.76 -16.23 9.11
C GLY A 112 23.14 -14.84 8.60
N ILE A 113 22.36 -14.26 7.68
CA ILE A 113 22.67 -12.99 6.98
C ILE A 113 21.65 -11.93 7.42
N GLY A 114 22.13 -10.71 7.76
CA GLY A 114 21.29 -9.53 7.94
C GLY A 114 20.78 -8.98 6.59
N ALA A 115 20.10 -7.85 6.65
CA ALA A 115 19.56 -7.20 5.45
C ALA A 115 19.44 -5.67 5.64
N TRP A 116 19.49 -4.96 4.53
CA TRP A 116 19.01 -3.58 4.45
C TRP A 116 17.71 -3.55 3.65
N ILE A 117 16.66 -3.02 4.28
CA ILE A 117 15.33 -2.89 3.71
C ILE A 117 15.12 -1.43 3.36
N ASP A 118 14.96 -1.14 2.09
CA ASP A 118 14.55 0.17 1.58
C ASP A 118 13.04 0.17 1.35
N ALA A 119 12.29 0.89 2.20
CA ALA A 119 10.85 1.01 2.15
C ALA A 119 10.44 2.38 1.63
N SER A 120 10.08 2.43 0.35
CA SER A 120 9.62 3.64 -0.32
C SER A 120 8.12 3.85 -0.12
N VAL A 121 7.72 5.03 0.37
CA VAL A 121 6.30 5.44 0.46
C VAL A 121 5.63 5.38 -0.91
N GLN A 122 6.26 5.96 -1.94
CA GLN A 122 5.73 5.95 -3.30
C GLN A 122 5.53 4.54 -3.84
N ALA A 123 6.55 3.67 -3.72
CA ALA A 123 6.48 2.30 -4.22
C ALA A 123 5.39 1.49 -3.51
N SER A 124 5.27 1.65 -2.19
CA SER A 124 4.21 1.01 -1.40
C SER A 124 2.82 1.45 -1.84
N MET A 125 2.63 2.75 -2.08
CA MET A 125 1.35 3.28 -2.56
C MET A 125 1.03 2.90 -4.00
N ALA A 126 2.03 2.74 -4.87
CA ALA A 126 1.82 2.30 -6.25
C ALA A 126 1.22 0.88 -6.35
N LEU A 127 1.38 0.05 -5.32
CA LEU A 127 0.76 -1.27 -5.22
C LEU A 127 -0.70 -1.20 -4.74
N HIS A 128 -1.14 -0.07 -4.18
CA HIS A 128 -2.52 0.11 -3.72
C HIS A 128 -3.49 0.10 -4.90
N GLU A 129 -4.63 -0.59 -4.75
CA GLU A 129 -5.69 -0.68 -5.80
C GLU A 129 -5.18 -1.10 -7.19
N HIS A 130 -3.98 -1.68 -7.25
CA HIS A 130 -3.36 -2.14 -8.49
C HIS A 130 -3.22 -1.05 -9.59
N VAL A 131 -3.15 0.23 -9.22
CA VAL A 131 -3.11 1.35 -10.19
C VAL A 131 -1.95 1.19 -11.16
N ALA A 132 -0.73 1.02 -10.62
CA ALA A 132 0.46 0.84 -11.44
C ALA A 132 0.46 -0.48 -12.20
N PHE A 133 -0.05 -1.56 -11.59
CA PHE A 133 -0.16 -2.88 -12.21
C PHE A 133 -1.10 -2.85 -13.42
N ASN A 134 -2.30 -2.29 -13.27
CA ASN A 134 -3.26 -2.19 -14.37
C ASN A 134 -2.71 -1.37 -15.54
N TYR A 135 -1.98 -0.29 -15.25
CA TYR A 135 -1.35 0.50 -16.29
C TYR A 135 -0.21 -0.27 -16.99
N SER A 136 0.68 -0.91 -16.24
CA SER A 136 1.84 -1.61 -16.82
C SER A 136 1.45 -2.88 -17.58
N ALA A 137 0.43 -3.62 -17.11
CA ALA A 137 0.01 -4.89 -17.71
C ALA A 137 -0.98 -4.70 -18.86
N GLU A 138 -1.88 -3.72 -18.77
CA GLU A 138 -3.04 -3.58 -19.67
C GLU A 138 -3.09 -2.22 -20.38
N GLY A 139 -2.22 -1.28 -20.03
CA GLY A 139 -2.30 0.12 -20.49
C GLY A 139 -3.52 0.87 -19.93
N ARG A 140 -4.26 0.27 -19.00
CA ARG A 140 -5.52 0.80 -18.48
C ARG A 140 -5.27 1.83 -17.37
N VAL A 141 -5.72 3.05 -17.62
CA VAL A 141 -5.71 4.12 -16.61
C VAL A 141 -7.00 4.06 -15.80
N MET A 142 -6.89 3.68 -14.54
CA MET A 142 -8.01 3.74 -13.59
C MET A 142 -8.44 5.20 -13.37
N LYS A 143 -9.74 5.42 -13.23
CA LYS A 143 -10.31 6.76 -13.00
C LYS A 143 -11.10 6.79 -11.71
N ARG A 144 -11.37 7.99 -11.19
CA ARG A 144 -12.29 8.16 -10.06
C ARG A 144 -13.67 7.62 -10.42
N ALA A 145 -14.26 6.88 -9.50
CA ALA A 145 -15.59 6.29 -9.64
C ALA A 145 -16.51 6.59 -8.45
N GLY A 146 -16.13 7.52 -7.57
CA GLY A 146 -16.85 7.80 -6.34
C GLY A 146 -16.83 6.59 -5.42
N SER A 147 -18.00 6.17 -4.97
CA SER A 147 -18.18 4.97 -4.14
C SER A 147 -18.38 3.68 -4.94
N GLN A 148 -18.43 3.76 -6.29
CA GLN A 148 -18.61 2.58 -7.14
C GLN A 148 -17.31 1.81 -7.28
N HIS A 149 -17.34 0.51 -7.02
CA HIS A 149 -16.21 -0.38 -7.26
C HIS A 149 -16.12 -0.75 -8.75
N GLN A 150 -14.90 -0.78 -9.29
CA GLN A 150 -14.69 -0.96 -10.73
C GLN A 150 -14.84 -2.40 -11.24
N HIS A 151 -14.79 -3.40 -10.34
CA HIS A 151 -14.74 -4.82 -10.70
C HIS A 151 -15.86 -5.65 -10.07
N ASN A 152 -16.67 -5.07 -9.21
CA ASN A 152 -17.77 -5.78 -8.56
C ASN A 152 -19.05 -4.97 -8.68
N ALA A 153 -20.16 -5.64 -8.93
CA ALA A 153 -21.50 -5.08 -8.91
C ALA A 153 -22.47 -6.09 -8.28
N PRO A 154 -23.37 -5.61 -7.42
CA PRO A 154 -23.43 -4.28 -6.85
C PRO A 154 -22.32 -4.05 -5.81
N ALA A 155 -21.57 -2.99 -5.99
CA ALA A 155 -20.56 -2.53 -5.02
C ALA A 155 -20.54 -1.01 -5.03
N ASN A 156 -21.35 -0.42 -4.16
CA ASN A 156 -21.58 1.03 -4.10
C ASN A 156 -22.35 1.40 -2.82
N LEU A 157 -22.52 2.71 -2.60
CA LEU A 157 -23.49 3.27 -1.68
C LEU A 157 -24.81 3.50 -2.42
N PHE A 158 -25.85 2.80 -2.00
CA PHE A 158 -27.19 2.91 -2.58
C PHE A 158 -28.10 3.69 -1.64
N LYS A 159 -28.88 4.61 -2.20
CA LYS A 159 -29.91 5.34 -1.43
C LYS A 159 -31.05 4.39 -1.06
N CYS A 160 -31.46 4.41 0.19
CA CYS A 160 -32.62 3.68 0.67
C CYS A 160 -33.64 4.64 1.33
N LYS A 161 -34.72 4.12 1.86
CA LYS A 161 -35.82 4.93 2.42
C LYS A 161 -35.36 5.95 3.47
N ASN A 162 -34.42 5.57 4.34
CA ASN A 162 -34.01 6.37 5.49
C ASN A 162 -32.49 6.64 5.54
N GLY A 163 -31.82 6.71 4.38
CA GLY A 163 -30.36 6.94 4.33
C GLY A 163 -29.70 6.19 3.18
N TYR A 164 -28.62 5.52 3.48
CA TYR A 164 -27.82 4.77 2.49
C TYR A 164 -27.48 3.40 3.02
N ILE A 165 -27.37 2.43 2.11
CA ILE A 165 -26.83 1.10 2.37
C ILE A 165 -25.55 0.92 1.54
N ALA A 166 -24.50 0.39 2.15
CA ALA A 166 -23.31 -0.04 1.46
C ALA A 166 -23.43 -1.51 1.08
N LEU A 167 -23.26 -1.81 -0.20
CA LEU A 167 -23.20 -3.19 -0.69
C LEU A 167 -21.83 -3.43 -1.32
N PHE A 168 -21.28 -4.60 -1.08
CA PHE A 168 -20.09 -5.11 -1.76
C PHE A 168 -20.28 -6.59 -2.04
N VAL A 169 -20.68 -6.90 -3.27
CA VAL A 169 -21.09 -8.25 -3.66
C VAL A 169 -20.08 -8.84 -4.64
N THR A 170 -19.33 -9.81 -4.18
CA THR A 170 -18.41 -10.60 -5.01
C THR A 170 -19.14 -11.72 -5.75
N GLN A 171 -18.42 -12.51 -6.54
CA GLN A 171 -18.97 -13.67 -7.24
C GLN A 171 -19.59 -14.69 -6.27
N THR A 172 -18.93 -14.93 -5.14
CA THR A 172 -19.39 -15.88 -4.11
C THR A 172 -20.60 -15.38 -3.33
N HIS A 173 -20.74 -14.07 -3.21
CA HIS A 173 -21.86 -13.45 -2.49
C HIS A 173 -23.13 -13.31 -3.34
N TRP A 174 -23.01 -13.35 -4.68
CA TRP A 174 -24.15 -13.14 -5.56
C TRP A 174 -25.32 -14.11 -5.32
N PRO A 175 -25.12 -15.45 -5.28
CA PRO A 175 -26.20 -16.37 -5.01
C PRO A 175 -26.82 -16.20 -3.62
N LEU A 176 -26.02 -15.74 -2.64
CA LEU A 176 -26.53 -15.48 -1.29
C LEU A 176 -27.38 -14.21 -1.26
N LEU A 177 -27.00 -13.18 -2.00
CA LEU A 177 -27.80 -11.96 -2.14
C LEU A 177 -29.18 -12.29 -2.72
N LEU A 178 -29.25 -13.07 -3.79
CA LEU A 178 -30.52 -13.46 -4.42
C LEU A 178 -31.43 -14.23 -3.47
N LYS A 179 -30.89 -15.07 -2.60
CA LYS A 179 -31.68 -15.79 -1.59
C LYS A 179 -32.32 -14.86 -0.54
N VAL A 180 -31.68 -13.74 -0.23
CA VAL A 180 -32.18 -12.76 0.75
C VAL A 180 -33.10 -11.73 0.09
N TRP A 181 -32.92 -11.51 -1.19
CA TRP A 181 -33.71 -10.57 -1.97
C TRP A 181 -34.89 -11.30 -2.63
N GLU A 182 -35.95 -11.51 -1.86
CA GLU A 182 -37.10 -12.35 -2.22
C GLU A 182 -37.86 -11.88 -3.49
N ASP A 183 -37.93 -10.57 -3.72
CA ASP A 183 -38.61 -9.95 -4.86
C ASP A 183 -37.65 -9.52 -6.00
N HIS A 184 -36.50 -10.18 -6.15
CA HIS A 184 -35.60 -9.85 -7.25
C HIS A 184 -36.17 -10.26 -8.63
N ALA A 185 -35.76 -9.53 -9.67
CA ALA A 185 -36.20 -9.85 -11.02
C ALA A 185 -35.67 -11.24 -11.46
N PRO A 186 -36.52 -12.13 -12.01
CA PRO A 186 -36.13 -13.50 -12.38
C PRO A 186 -34.92 -13.58 -13.33
N GLU A 187 -34.70 -12.54 -14.12
CA GLU A 187 -33.53 -12.46 -15.03
C GLU A 187 -32.20 -12.45 -14.28
N LEU A 188 -32.20 -12.09 -13.00
CA LEU A 188 -30.99 -12.09 -12.15
C LEU A 188 -30.57 -13.50 -11.71
N ASP A 189 -31.44 -14.50 -11.88
CA ASP A 189 -31.12 -15.91 -11.63
C ASP A 189 -30.26 -16.52 -12.73
N ASP A 190 -30.09 -15.87 -13.89
CA ASP A 190 -29.24 -16.34 -14.95
C ASP A 190 -27.79 -16.53 -14.44
N PRO A 191 -27.20 -17.74 -14.58
CA PRO A 191 -25.85 -18.05 -14.09
C PRO A 191 -24.74 -17.11 -14.61
N LYS A 192 -24.97 -16.42 -15.73
CA LYS A 192 -24.01 -15.43 -16.24
C LYS A 192 -23.73 -14.31 -15.23
N TRP A 193 -24.71 -13.95 -14.40
CA TRP A 193 -24.57 -12.89 -13.41
C TRP A 193 -23.71 -13.25 -12.19
N VAL A 194 -23.30 -14.53 -12.06
CA VAL A 194 -22.25 -14.90 -11.10
C VAL A 194 -20.93 -14.22 -11.46
N ASN A 195 -20.67 -14.02 -12.75
CA ASN A 195 -19.51 -13.27 -13.21
C ASN A 195 -19.72 -11.77 -12.97
N SER A 196 -18.96 -11.19 -12.02
CA SER A 196 -19.06 -9.78 -11.64
C SER A 196 -18.79 -8.80 -12.79
N ASN A 197 -18.03 -9.21 -13.80
CA ASN A 197 -17.73 -8.36 -14.96
C ASN A 197 -18.93 -8.21 -15.92
N LEU A 198 -19.98 -9.01 -15.75
CA LEU A 198 -21.19 -8.96 -16.58
C LEU A 198 -22.38 -8.27 -15.89
N ARG A 199 -22.22 -7.89 -14.63
CA ARG A 199 -23.22 -7.19 -13.79
C ARG A 199 -23.15 -5.68 -13.85
#